data_b56c3625da002c771c77d49fcfadb5ce
#
_entry.id   b56c3625da002c771c77d49fcfadb5ce
#
_cell.length_a   1.000
_cell.length_b   1.000
_cell.length_c   1.000
_cell.angle_alpha   90.00
_cell.angle_beta   90.00
_cell.angle_gamma   90.00
#
_symmetry.space_group_name_H-M   'P 1'
#
loop_
_entity.id
_entity.type
_entity.pdbx_description
1 polymer ?
#
loop_
_entity_poly.entity_id
_entity_poly.type
_entity_poly.pdbx_seq_one_letter_code
_entity_poly.pdbx_strand_id
1 'polypeptide(L)'
;MKRIITGCLLLNFAMAAQAECNISSSIQNIDYGKRSAAMRQVDRGKTTQLADRTITLVMQCDQDAHIRVQLNTANISNNGFGFGPNGSLNLIASDAFSGSNNLDLALASGKNDNPGSTGTASISTSPNNWLVFMQNGQEVVIDSGKSVSLTLTMAPAFKDEGELTDM
;
A
#
# COMPACT_ATOMS: atom_id res chain seq x y z
N MET A 1 -56.69 -39.59 17.50
CA MET A 1 -56.45 -38.46 16.67
C MET A 1 -55.10 -37.89 17.08
N LYS A 2 -54.01 -38.23 16.36
CA LYS A 2 -52.61 -37.74 16.62
C LYS A 2 -52.37 -36.54 15.75
N ARG A 3 -52.18 -35.36 16.36
CA ARG A 3 -51.78 -34.13 15.65
C ARG A 3 -50.26 -34.09 15.57
N ILE A 4 -49.74 -34.24 14.37
CA ILE A 4 -48.33 -34.04 14.06
C ILE A 4 -48.14 -32.54 13.79
N ILE A 5 -47.41 -31.85 14.69
CA ILE A 5 -46.99 -30.47 14.48
C ILE A 5 -45.62 -30.53 13.79
N THR A 6 -45.62 -30.27 12.48
CA THR A 6 -44.39 -30.13 11.69
C THR A 6 -43.82 -28.72 11.93
N GLY A 7 -42.82 -28.62 12.79
CA GLY A 7 -42.09 -27.38 13.01
C GLY A 7 -41.15 -27.11 11.82
N CYS A 8 -41.48 -26.10 11.02
CA CYS A 8 -40.63 -25.62 9.94
C CYS A 8 -39.47 -24.78 10.52
N LEU A 9 -38.30 -25.39 10.65
CA LEU A 9 -37.08 -24.69 11.09
C LEU A 9 -36.53 -23.85 9.91
N LEU A 10 -36.88 -22.55 9.89
CA LEU A 10 -36.31 -21.60 8.94
C LEU A 10 -34.83 -21.32 9.36
N LEU A 11 -33.87 -21.99 8.74
CA LEU A 11 -32.47 -21.62 8.80
C LEU A 11 -32.30 -20.31 8.03
N ASN A 12 -32.19 -19.20 8.73
CA ASN A 12 -31.72 -17.96 8.17
C ASN A 12 -30.19 -18.09 7.96
N PHE A 13 -29.77 -18.39 6.73
CA PHE A 13 -28.39 -18.18 6.30
C PHE A 13 -28.15 -16.67 6.20
N ALA A 14 -27.56 -16.09 7.23
CA ALA A 14 -26.94 -14.77 7.12
C ALA A 14 -25.74 -14.92 6.18
N MET A 15 -25.93 -14.62 4.89
CA MET A 15 -24.80 -14.40 3.98
C MET A 15 -24.08 -13.15 4.49
N ALA A 16 -22.90 -13.34 5.10
CA ALA A 16 -21.99 -12.25 5.35
C ALA A 16 -21.53 -11.75 3.97
N ALA A 17 -22.14 -10.67 3.49
CA ALA A 17 -21.66 -9.96 2.31
C ALA A 17 -20.27 -9.42 2.67
N GLN A 18 -19.22 -10.00 2.09
CA GLN A 18 -17.87 -9.46 2.19
C GLN A 18 -17.74 -8.43 1.07
N ALA A 19 -17.40 -7.19 1.42
CA ALA A 19 -17.09 -6.17 0.43
C ALA A 19 -15.91 -6.66 -0.40
N GLU A 20 -16.10 -6.83 -1.70
CA GLU A 20 -15.03 -7.14 -2.64
C GLU A 20 -14.43 -5.83 -3.13
N CYS A 21 -13.13 -5.64 -2.89
CA CYS A 21 -12.43 -4.45 -3.32
C CYS A 21 -11.39 -4.82 -4.39
N ASN A 22 -11.38 -4.09 -5.48
CA ASN A 22 -10.42 -4.24 -6.56
C ASN A 22 -9.36 -3.15 -6.48
N ILE A 23 -8.09 -3.53 -6.66
CA ILE A 23 -6.95 -2.61 -6.73
C ILE A 23 -6.34 -2.71 -8.11
N SER A 24 -6.13 -1.57 -8.74
CA SER A 24 -5.39 -1.43 -9.98
C SER A 24 -4.23 -0.46 -9.83
N SER A 25 -3.18 -0.67 -10.62
CA SER A 25 -1.98 0.17 -10.64
C SER A 25 -1.75 0.71 -12.04
N SER A 26 -1.33 1.97 -12.15
CA SER A 26 -0.99 2.60 -13.43
C SER A 26 0.21 1.95 -14.13
N ILE A 27 1.13 1.37 -13.34
CA ILE A 27 2.34 0.69 -13.82
C ILE A 27 2.51 -0.59 -13.01
N GLN A 28 2.73 -1.72 -13.68
CA GLN A 28 2.94 -3.02 -13.04
C GLN A 28 4.42 -3.37 -12.87
N ASN A 29 5.30 -2.75 -13.63
CA ASN A 29 6.74 -3.03 -13.60
C ASN A 29 7.55 -1.75 -13.79
N ILE A 30 8.51 -1.52 -12.90
CA ILE A 30 9.38 -0.35 -12.93
C ILE A 30 10.81 -0.83 -13.15
N ASP A 31 11.37 -0.44 -14.29
CA ASP A 31 12.76 -0.72 -14.63
C ASP A 31 13.62 0.50 -14.31
N TYR A 32 14.61 0.32 -13.46
CA TYR A 32 15.63 1.33 -13.13
C TYR A 32 16.88 1.20 -14.02
N GLY A 33 16.86 0.32 -15.03
CA GLY A 33 17.97 0.07 -15.95
C GLY A 33 19.11 -0.75 -15.34
N LYS A 34 20.16 -0.90 -16.12
CA LYS A 34 21.39 -1.62 -15.74
C LYS A 34 22.52 -0.62 -15.53
N ARG A 35 23.28 -0.78 -14.46
CA ARG A 35 24.51 -0.01 -14.24
C ARG A 35 25.71 -0.74 -14.83
N SER A 36 26.57 0.01 -15.55
CA SER A 36 27.82 -0.54 -16.07
C SER A 36 28.84 -0.83 -14.94
N ALA A 37 29.78 -1.73 -15.18
CA ALA A 37 30.85 -2.02 -14.24
C ALA A 37 31.66 -0.76 -13.88
N ALA A 38 31.90 0.13 -14.86
CA ALA A 38 32.61 1.39 -14.64
C ALA A 38 31.85 2.34 -13.69
N MET A 39 30.53 2.45 -13.83
CA MET A 39 29.70 3.25 -12.91
C MET A 39 29.73 2.68 -11.48
N ARG A 40 29.70 1.36 -11.33
CA ARG A 40 29.79 0.71 -10.02
C ARG A 40 31.14 0.96 -9.34
N GLN A 41 32.24 1.00 -10.10
CA GLN A 41 33.56 1.27 -9.57
C GLN A 41 33.71 2.70 -9.02
N VAL A 42 33.12 3.69 -9.70
CA VAL A 42 33.17 5.12 -9.28
C VAL A 42 32.41 5.35 -7.99
N ASP A 43 31.29 4.61 -7.79
CA ASP A 43 30.39 4.79 -6.66
C ASP A 43 30.62 3.76 -5.54
N ARG A 44 31.71 3.00 -5.59
CA ARG A 44 32.02 1.97 -4.60
C ARG A 44 32.01 2.53 -3.16
N GLY A 45 31.21 1.89 -2.30
CA GLY A 45 31.06 2.31 -0.91
C GLY A 45 30.21 3.55 -0.67
N LYS A 46 29.72 4.21 -1.72
CA LYS A 46 28.81 5.35 -1.61
C LYS A 46 27.35 4.90 -1.72
N THR A 47 26.45 5.59 -1.03
CA THR A 47 25.02 5.43 -1.27
C THR A 47 24.64 6.20 -2.53
N THR A 48 24.07 5.50 -3.49
CA THR A 48 23.58 6.07 -4.75
C THR A 48 22.05 6.14 -4.69
N GLN A 49 21.53 7.34 -4.92
CA GLN A 49 20.09 7.56 -5.11
C GLN A 49 19.76 7.34 -6.58
N LEU A 50 18.70 6.59 -6.86
CA LEU A 50 18.13 6.52 -8.20
C LEU A 50 17.02 7.56 -8.37
N ALA A 51 16.65 7.79 -9.62
CA ALA A 51 15.54 8.70 -9.91
C ALA A 51 14.23 8.19 -9.28
N ASP A 52 13.50 9.10 -8.67
CA ASP A 52 12.19 8.79 -8.13
C ASP A 52 11.23 8.35 -9.23
N ARG A 53 10.35 7.43 -8.90
CA ARG A 53 9.29 6.95 -9.78
C ARG A 53 7.96 7.03 -9.04
N THR A 54 6.92 7.39 -9.77
CA THR A 54 5.57 7.46 -9.23
C THR A 54 4.67 6.44 -9.89
N ILE A 55 3.79 5.85 -9.09
CA ILE A 55 2.67 5.04 -9.57
C ILE A 55 1.38 5.54 -8.94
N THR A 56 0.28 5.42 -9.66
CA THR A 56 -1.05 5.67 -9.12
C THR A 56 -1.73 4.34 -8.85
N LEU A 57 -2.22 4.18 -7.63
CA LEU A 57 -3.11 3.09 -7.25
C LEU A 57 -4.54 3.61 -7.29
N VAL A 58 -5.45 2.80 -7.84
CA VAL A 58 -6.88 3.05 -7.82
C VAL A 58 -7.57 1.87 -7.16
N MET A 59 -8.37 2.14 -6.15
CA MET A 59 -9.10 1.15 -5.37
C MET A 59 -10.59 1.43 -5.48
N GLN A 60 -11.38 0.40 -5.69
CA GLN A 60 -12.83 0.49 -5.78
C GLN A 60 -13.45 -0.72 -5.09
N CYS A 61 -14.45 -0.49 -4.25
CA CYS A 61 -15.20 -1.54 -3.58
C CYS A 61 -16.65 -1.59 -4.11
N ASP A 62 -17.25 -2.77 -4.10
CA ASP A 62 -18.63 -3.00 -4.51
C ASP A 62 -19.65 -2.62 -3.43
N GLN A 63 -19.19 -2.37 -2.21
CA GLN A 63 -19.99 -1.94 -1.06
C GLN A 63 -19.27 -0.78 -0.34
N ASP A 64 -20.03 -0.05 0.48
CA ASP A 64 -19.46 0.98 1.36
C ASP A 64 -18.41 0.35 2.28
N ALA A 65 -17.21 0.91 2.27
CA ALA A 65 -16.09 0.34 3.02
C ALA A 65 -15.10 1.38 3.54
N HIS A 66 -14.47 1.07 4.68
CA HIS A 66 -13.22 1.68 5.07
C HIS A 66 -12.09 0.99 4.31
N ILE A 67 -11.42 1.73 3.43
CA ILE A 67 -10.28 1.20 2.68
C ILE A 67 -9.00 1.43 3.47
N ARG A 68 -8.31 0.35 3.79
CA ARG A 68 -6.98 0.38 4.41
C ARG A 68 -6.00 -0.41 3.55
N VAL A 69 -4.84 0.17 3.29
CA VAL A 69 -3.85 -0.41 2.39
C VAL A 69 -2.58 -0.75 3.16
N GLN A 70 -2.14 -1.99 3.05
CA GLN A 70 -0.82 -2.39 3.50
C GLN A 70 0.07 -2.69 2.30
N LEU A 71 1.21 -2.03 2.24
CA LEU A 71 2.20 -2.28 1.21
C LEU A 71 3.17 -3.34 1.72
N ASN A 72 3.18 -4.49 1.06
CA ASN A 72 4.02 -5.63 1.44
C ASN A 72 5.18 -5.79 0.45
N THR A 73 6.31 -6.26 0.95
CA THR A 73 7.49 -6.63 0.17
C THR A 73 8.07 -7.94 0.66
N ALA A 74 8.64 -8.71 -0.26
CA ALA A 74 9.42 -9.89 0.10
C ALA A 74 10.82 -9.54 0.65
N ASN A 75 11.29 -8.30 0.41
CA ASN A 75 12.60 -7.84 0.85
C ASN A 75 12.43 -6.70 1.86
N ILE A 76 12.77 -6.97 3.12
CA ILE A 76 12.74 -6.00 4.22
C ILE A 76 14.18 -5.66 4.59
N SER A 77 14.48 -4.37 4.67
CA SER A 77 15.78 -3.84 5.08
C SER A 77 15.59 -2.82 6.21
N ASN A 78 16.18 -3.07 7.37
CA ASN A 78 16.14 -2.17 8.54
C ASN A 78 14.71 -1.70 8.91
N ASN A 79 13.74 -2.62 8.95
CA ASN A 79 12.32 -2.36 9.17
C ASN A 79 11.61 -1.52 8.09
N GLY A 80 12.26 -1.30 6.93
CA GLY A 80 11.72 -0.62 5.77
C GLY A 80 11.67 -1.55 4.55
N PHE A 81 11.26 -0.99 3.42
CA PHE A 81 11.29 -1.70 2.14
C PHE A 81 12.72 -1.85 1.66
N GLY A 82 13.13 -3.07 1.29
CA GLY A 82 14.41 -3.34 0.67
C GLY A 82 14.38 -3.09 -0.84
N PHE A 83 15.53 -2.73 -1.39
CA PHE A 83 15.74 -2.55 -2.83
C PHE A 83 17.01 -3.30 -3.27
N GLY A 84 16.84 -4.37 -4.02
CA GLY A 84 17.95 -5.26 -4.33
C GLY A 84 18.60 -5.86 -3.08
N PRO A 85 19.83 -6.36 -3.18
CA PRO A 85 20.50 -7.03 -2.05
C PRO A 85 20.96 -6.05 -0.95
N ASN A 86 21.36 -4.83 -1.29
CA ASN A 86 22.00 -3.87 -0.37
C ASN A 86 21.37 -2.47 -0.45
N GLY A 87 20.12 -2.39 -0.83
CA GLY A 87 19.42 -1.12 -0.98
C GLY A 87 18.19 -0.99 -0.10
N SER A 88 17.70 0.22 -0.04
CA SER A 88 16.46 0.59 0.62
C SER A 88 15.54 1.32 -0.35
N LEU A 89 14.26 1.23 -0.12
CA LEU A 89 13.23 1.92 -0.88
C LEU A 89 12.40 2.75 0.09
N ASN A 90 12.43 4.06 -0.07
CA ASN A 90 11.48 4.93 0.62
C ASN A 90 10.21 5.05 -0.21
N LEU A 91 9.06 4.79 0.41
CA LEU A 91 7.75 4.92 -0.21
C LEU A 91 6.99 6.06 0.45
N ILE A 92 6.61 7.05 -0.35
CA ILE A 92 5.82 8.20 0.08
C ILE A 92 4.47 8.11 -0.60
N ALA A 93 3.41 8.07 0.20
CA ALA A 93 2.04 8.15 -0.26
C ALA A 93 1.58 9.61 -0.25
N SER A 94 0.95 10.05 -1.33
CA SER A 94 0.43 11.41 -1.51
C SER A 94 -0.76 11.44 -2.46
N ASP A 95 -1.35 12.62 -2.63
CA ASP A 95 -2.40 12.88 -3.62
C ASP A 95 -3.52 11.84 -3.57
N ALA A 96 -4.09 11.68 -2.38
CA ALA A 96 -5.22 10.80 -2.18
C ALA A 96 -6.53 11.53 -2.51
N PHE A 97 -7.37 10.90 -3.34
CA PHE A 97 -8.65 11.46 -3.77
C PHE A 97 -9.77 10.42 -3.74
N SER A 98 -10.98 10.86 -3.41
CA SER A 98 -12.20 10.13 -3.71
C SER A 98 -13.14 11.03 -4.51
N GLY A 99 -13.28 10.72 -5.81
CA GLY A 99 -13.94 11.62 -6.75
C GLY A 99 -13.21 12.96 -6.84
N SER A 100 -13.87 14.06 -6.47
CA SER A 100 -13.30 15.43 -6.42
C SER A 100 -12.77 15.81 -5.03
N ASN A 101 -12.91 14.96 -4.03
CA ASN A 101 -12.54 15.27 -2.65
C ASN A 101 -11.10 14.85 -2.38
N ASN A 102 -10.29 15.76 -1.87
CA ASN A 102 -8.98 15.45 -1.34
C ASN A 102 -9.14 14.70 -0.04
N LEU A 103 -8.31 13.67 0.14
CA LEU A 103 -8.21 12.90 1.35
C LEU A 103 -6.83 13.09 1.97
N ASP A 104 -6.78 13.13 3.29
CA ASP A 104 -5.55 13.04 4.05
C ASP A 104 -5.18 11.57 4.28
N LEU A 105 -3.94 11.34 4.64
CA LEU A 105 -3.38 10.02 4.88
C LEU A 105 -2.87 9.91 6.30
N ALA A 106 -3.16 8.80 6.95
CA ALA A 106 -2.63 8.47 8.27
C ALA A 106 -2.09 7.04 8.29
N LEU A 107 -1.32 6.70 9.32
CA LEU A 107 -0.81 5.33 9.53
C LEU A 107 -1.45 4.72 10.77
N ALA A 108 -1.80 3.46 10.66
CA ALA A 108 -2.22 2.61 11.77
C ALA A 108 -1.25 1.41 11.90
N SER A 109 -1.00 0.95 13.12
CA SER A 109 -0.10 -0.17 13.40
C SER A 109 -0.71 -1.52 13.04
N GLY A 110 -2.03 -1.62 13.02
CA GLY A 110 -2.77 -2.83 12.68
C GLY A 110 -4.01 -2.54 11.85
N LYS A 111 -4.55 -3.61 11.24
CA LYS A 111 -5.73 -3.52 10.38
C LYS A 111 -6.93 -2.86 11.04
N ASN A 112 -7.08 -3.05 12.35
CA ASN A 112 -8.23 -2.54 13.12
C ASN A 112 -7.84 -1.47 14.14
N ASP A 113 -6.58 -1.04 14.16
CA ASP A 113 -6.10 -0.04 15.10
C ASP A 113 -6.52 1.36 14.66
N ASN A 114 -6.68 2.26 15.62
CA ASN A 114 -6.93 3.65 15.31
C ASN A 114 -5.69 4.28 14.65
N PRO A 115 -5.88 5.17 13.66
CA PRO A 115 -4.77 5.92 13.09
C PRO A 115 -4.06 6.76 14.16
N GLY A 116 -2.74 6.84 14.08
CA GLY A 116 -1.91 7.59 15.04
C GLY A 116 -2.00 9.12 14.89
N SER A 117 -2.73 9.63 13.88
CA SER A 117 -2.88 11.06 13.58
C SER A 117 -4.20 11.36 12.90
N THR A 118 -4.54 12.64 12.80
CA THR A 118 -5.73 13.14 12.06
C THR A 118 -5.56 13.14 10.55
N GLY A 119 -4.36 12.82 10.07
CA GLY A 119 -4.02 12.74 8.65
C GLY A 119 -3.14 13.90 8.17
N THR A 120 -2.45 13.65 7.07
CA THR A 120 -1.58 14.59 6.35
C THR A 120 -1.73 14.37 4.84
N ALA A 121 -1.46 15.40 4.03
CA ALA A 121 -1.53 15.29 2.57
C ALA A 121 -0.49 14.33 1.98
N SER A 122 0.60 14.05 2.69
CA SER A 122 1.68 13.15 2.29
C SER A 122 2.30 12.47 3.49
N ILE A 123 2.63 11.18 3.37
CA ILE A 123 3.18 10.39 4.47
C ILE A 123 4.13 9.31 3.96
N SER A 124 5.29 9.12 4.63
CA SER A 124 6.15 7.96 4.41
C SER A 124 5.54 6.70 4.99
N THR A 125 5.57 5.61 4.24
CA THR A 125 5.01 4.33 4.69
C THR A 125 6.11 3.32 5.01
N SER A 126 5.76 2.27 5.74
CA SER A 126 6.63 1.12 6.02
C SER A 126 5.84 -0.20 5.87
N PRO A 127 6.52 -1.36 5.70
CA PRO A 127 5.85 -2.64 5.48
C PRO A 127 4.88 -3.07 6.59
N ASN A 128 5.10 -2.56 7.81
CA ASN A 128 4.33 -2.97 8.98
C ASN A 128 3.13 -2.07 9.27
N ASN A 129 2.95 -0.99 8.49
CA ASN A 129 1.89 -0.03 8.73
C ASN A 129 0.75 -0.18 7.72
N TRP A 130 -0.44 0.16 8.17
CA TRP A 130 -1.62 0.30 7.35
C TRP A 130 -1.85 1.76 7.00
N LEU A 131 -1.95 2.06 5.73
CA LEU A 131 -2.32 3.38 5.22
C LEU A 131 -3.84 3.53 5.32
N VAL A 132 -4.28 4.62 5.93
CA VAL A 132 -5.68 4.92 6.21
C VAL A 132 -6.05 6.24 5.55
N PHE A 133 -7.19 6.30 4.90
CA PHE A 133 -7.72 7.51 4.26
C PHE A 133 -8.58 8.29 5.25
N MET A 134 -8.26 9.57 5.40
CA MET A 134 -8.86 10.46 6.38
C MET A 134 -9.56 11.64 5.71
N GLN A 135 -10.66 12.10 6.30
CA GLN A 135 -11.31 13.34 5.91
C GLN A 135 -11.79 14.05 7.17
N ASN A 136 -11.47 15.32 7.30
CA ASN A 136 -11.81 16.12 8.49
C ASN A 136 -11.36 15.46 9.82
N GLY A 137 -10.21 14.78 9.81
CA GLY A 137 -9.63 14.14 10.98
C GLY A 137 -10.29 12.80 11.37
N GLN A 138 -11.15 12.25 10.54
CA GLN A 138 -11.80 10.95 10.74
C GLN A 138 -11.51 10.02 9.55
N GLU A 139 -11.49 8.71 9.81
CA GLU A 139 -11.39 7.71 8.76
C GLU A 139 -12.64 7.76 7.87
N VAL A 140 -12.43 7.85 6.57
CA VAL A 140 -13.51 8.00 5.60
C VAL A 140 -14.12 6.66 5.22
N VAL A 141 -15.43 6.61 5.08
CA VAL A 141 -16.15 5.52 4.39
C VAL A 141 -16.25 5.89 2.91
N ILE A 142 -15.79 5.00 2.06
CA ILE A 142 -15.91 5.14 0.61
C ILE A 142 -17.20 4.45 0.17
N ASP A 143 -18.08 5.20 -0.46
CA ASP A 143 -19.36 4.69 -0.94
C ASP A 143 -19.16 3.61 -2.03
N SER A 144 -20.09 2.69 -2.09
CA SER A 144 -20.16 1.64 -3.12
C SER A 144 -20.00 2.21 -4.54
N GLY A 145 -19.15 1.58 -5.31
CA GLY A 145 -18.88 1.95 -6.71
C GLY A 145 -18.03 3.20 -6.88
N LYS A 146 -17.71 3.96 -5.81
CA LYS A 146 -16.74 5.04 -5.88
C LYS A 146 -15.32 4.52 -5.76
N SER A 147 -14.39 5.23 -6.39
CA SER A 147 -12.96 4.89 -6.34
C SER A 147 -12.20 5.85 -5.43
N VAL A 148 -11.15 5.32 -4.82
CA VAL A 148 -10.08 6.09 -4.19
C VAL A 148 -8.84 5.94 -5.03
N SER A 149 -8.18 7.04 -5.35
CA SER A 149 -6.87 7.07 -5.97
C SER A 149 -5.80 7.54 -5.00
N LEU A 150 -4.60 7.05 -5.18
CA LEU A 150 -3.43 7.34 -4.35
C LEU A 150 -2.18 7.33 -5.21
N THR A 151 -1.32 8.32 -5.06
CA THR A 151 0.02 8.36 -5.67
C THR A 151 1.04 7.79 -4.69
N LEU A 152 1.85 6.84 -5.15
CA LEU A 152 3.02 6.34 -4.44
C LEU A 152 4.28 6.80 -5.16
N THR A 153 5.12 7.56 -4.47
CA THR A 153 6.46 7.93 -4.92
C THR A 153 7.47 6.97 -4.33
N MET A 154 8.26 6.35 -5.19
CA MET A 154 9.31 5.40 -4.85
C MET A 154 10.66 6.07 -5.04
N ALA A 155 11.42 6.20 -3.95
CA ALA A 155 12.75 6.76 -3.91
C ALA A 155 13.77 5.67 -3.49
N PRO A 156 14.33 4.91 -4.44
CA PRO A 156 15.26 3.84 -4.12
C PRO A 156 16.68 4.38 -3.95
N ALA A 157 17.37 3.81 -2.97
CA ALA A 157 18.77 4.04 -2.71
C ALA A 157 19.48 2.70 -2.52
N PHE A 158 20.72 2.59 -2.96
CA PHE A 158 21.52 1.40 -2.73
C PHE A 158 22.99 1.76 -2.51
N LYS A 159 23.70 0.86 -1.83
CA LYS A 159 25.11 0.93 -1.61
C LYS A 159 25.80 -0.15 -2.47
N ASP A 160 26.68 0.30 -3.34
CA ASP A 160 27.46 -0.62 -4.18
C ASP A 160 28.67 -1.11 -3.35
N GLU A 161 28.55 -2.28 -2.76
CA GLU A 161 29.62 -2.87 -1.93
C GLU A 161 30.69 -3.58 -2.76
N GLY A 162 30.51 -3.61 -4.09
CA GLY A 162 31.51 -4.02 -5.08
C GLY A 162 32.29 -5.27 -4.72
N GLU A 163 31.64 -6.41 -4.54
CA GLU A 163 32.33 -7.69 -4.73
C GLU A 163 32.57 -7.88 -6.22
N LEU A 164 33.77 -7.55 -6.66
CA LEU A 164 34.35 -8.19 -7.82
C LEU A 164 34.63 -9.63 -7.39
N THR A 165 33.73 -10.55 -7.69
CA THR A 165 34.10 -11.94 -7.82
C THR A 165 35.06 -11.99 -9.01
N ASP A 166 36.35 -12.00 -8.73
CA ASP A 166 37.35 -12.41 -9.68
C ASP A 166 37.00 -13.81 -10.17
N MET A 167 36.58 -13.88 -11.42
CA MET A 167 36.62 -15.11 -12.20
C MET A 167 37.82 -15.05 -13.14
#